data_4bbf4274509b42ee88d6df3b9911f5d1
#
_entry.id   4bbf4274509b42ee88d6df3b9911f5d1
#
_cell.length_a   1.000
_cell.length_b   1.000
_cell.length_c   1.000
_cell.angle_alpha   90.00
_cell.angle_beta   90.00
_cell.angle_gamma   90.00
#
_symmetry.space_group_name_H-M   'P 1'
#
loop_
_entity.id
_entity.type
_entity.pdbx_description
1 polymer ?
#
loop_
_entity_poly.entity_id
_entity_poly.type
_entity_poly.pdbx_seq_one_letter_code
_entity_poly.pdbx_strand_id
1 'polypeptide(L)'
;MQRAKIVSNQFPDAASFGKVGVLFGGRSAEREISLISGSGVLQALQSRGIDAHAFDPGTQSLAELAAQNFDRVFIALHGRFGEDGCLQGALELLGIPYTGSGVMASSVGMDKITTKKIWLMEGVPTPKYTTIGADTDLDDVVANLGLPLIVKPPLEGSSIGITKVTASEQLKDAVALVTSMDESVLAEEFVTGREFTVAVLGHGAAARALPIVEIVAPEGKYDYQNKYFTDDTEYHCPAPLPESLTQEIQRHAVNAYRALGCEGWGRVDVLVRDSDMRPFLLEVNTSPGMTTHSLVPMAARAVGIGYEDLCIEILRSARLKMGTKSDKSDKAKG
;
A
#
# COMPACT_ATOMS: atom_id res chain seq x y z
N MET A 1 -29.97 22.99 8.99
CA MET A 1 -29.86 21.54 8.80
C MET A 1 -30.23 21.22 7.34
N GLN A 2 -29.28 21.26 6.42
CA GLN A 2 -29.46 20.78 5.05
C GLN A 2 -29.05 19.31 5.01
N ARG A 3 -30.01 18.43 4.77
CA ARG A 3 -29.76 17.03 4.49
C ARG A 3 -28.98 16.95 3.17
N ALA A 4 -27.73 16.51 3.23
CA ALA A 4 -26.97 16.12 2.05
C ALA A 4 -27.80 15.06 1.29
N LYS A 5 -28.16 15.37 0.05
CA LYS A 5 -28.76 14.37 -0.86
C LYS A 5 -27.71 13.28 -1.07
N ILE A 6 -28.02 12.08 -0.57
CA ILE A 6 -27.33 10.87 -0.97
C ILE A 6 -27.58 10.73 -2.46
N VAL A 7 -26.54 11.01 -3.27
CA VAL A 7 -26.53 10.70 -4.71
C VAL A 7 -26.59 9.17 -4.76
N SER A 8 -27.70 8.61 -5.22
CA SER A 8 -27.79 7.18 -5.53
C SER A 8 -26.80 6.92 -6.66
N ASN A 9 -25.60 6.44 -6.31
CA ASN A 9 -24.65 5.92 -7.27
C ASN A 9 -25.31 4.72 -7.95
N GLN A 10 -25.82 4.91 -9.16
CA GLN A 10 -26.15 3.79 -10.04
C GLN A 10 -24.82 3.07 -10.31
N PHE A 11 -24.67 1.89 -9.71
CA PHE A 11 -23.54 1.02 -10.03
C PHE A 11 -23.61 0.69 -11.53
N PRO A 12 -22.48 0.72 -12.27
CA PRO A 12 -22.49 0.27 -13.65
C PRO A 12 -23.03 -1.16 -13.67
N ASP A 13 -23.73 -1.48 -14.75
CA ASP A 13 -24.18 -2.85 -15.02
C ASP A 13 -22.98 -3.81 -14.83
N ALA A 14 -23.18 -4.85 -14.03
CA ALA A 14 -22.14 -5.85 -13.75
C ALA A 14 -21.54 -6.42 -15.04
N ALA A 15 -22.34 -6.57 -16.09
CA ALA A 15 -21.91 -6.99 -17.42
C ALA A 15 -20.85 -6.06 -18.06
N SER A 16 -20.80 -4.77 -17.68
CA SER A 16 -19.83 -3.82 -18.23
C SER A 16 -18.38 -4.08 -17.80
N PHE A 17 -18.17 -4.92 -16.78
CA PHE A 17 -16.83 -5.33 -16.35
C PHE A 17 -16.25 -6.47 -17.18
N GLY A 18 -17.09 -7.23 -17.91
CA GLY A 18 -16.70 -8.43 -18.60
C GLY A 18 -16.25 -9.55 -17.64
N LYS A 19 -15.39 -10.45 -18.12
CA LYS A 19 -14.79 -11.52 -17.31
C LYS A 19 -13.65 -10.97 -16.48
N VAL A 20 -13.77 -11.03 -15.15
CA VAL A 20 -12.83 -10.45 -14.19
C VAL A 20 -11.98 -11.54 -13.54
N GLY A 21 -10.64 -11.41 -13.60
CA GLY A 21 -9.75 -12.21 -12.79
C GLY A 21 -9.49 -11.55 -11.44
N VAL A 22 -9.62 -12.28 -10.34
CA VAL A 22 -9.11 -11.84 -9.03
C VAL A 22 -7.82 -12.58 -8.77
N LEU A 23 -6.69 -11.85 -8.78
CA LEU A 23 -5.36 -12.40 -8.63
C LEU A 23 -4.94 -12.36 -7.16
N PHE A 24 -4.78 -13.51 -6.53
CA PHE A 24 -4.43 -13.62 -5.11
C PHE A 24 -3.64 -14.90 -4.81
N GLY A 25 -3.09 -15.04 -3.59
CA GLY A 25 -2.16 -16.09 -3.23
C GLY A 25 -0.71 -15.66 -3.51
N GLY A 26 -0.17 -16.05 -4.66
CA GLY A 26 1.20 -15.68 -5.05
C GLY A 26 2.27 -16.44 -4.26
N ARG A 27 3.52 -15.92 -4.26
CA ARG A 27 4.70 -16.59 -3.70
C ARG A 27 5.40 -15.80 -2.60
N SER A 28 4.85 -14.64 -2.21
CA SER A 28 5.45 -13.82 -1.16
C SER A 28 5.23 -14.41 0.23
N ALA A 29 5.92 -13.87 1.23
CA ALA A 29 5.71 -14.21 2.64
C ALA A 29 4.28 -13.86 3.13
N GLU A 30 3.56 -13.01 2.39
CA GLU A 30 2.20 -12.55 2.70
C GLU A 30 1.11 -13.37 2.00
N ARG A 31 1.46 -14.57 1.46
CA ARG A 31 0.54 -15.45 0.74
C ARG A 31 -0.77 -15.71 1.47
N GLU A 32 -0.72 -16.02 2.76
CA GLU A 32 -1.92 -16.35 3.56
C GLU A 32 -2.89 -15.18 3.61
N ILE A 33 -2.39 -13.98 3.83
CA ILE A 33 -3.20 -12.76 3.85
C ILE A 33 -3.78 -12.44 2.47
N SER A 34 -3.01 -12.69 1.42
CA SER A 34 -3.47 -12.55 0.04
C SER A 34 -4.61 -13.53 -0.28
N LEU A 35 -4.54 -14.77 0.19
CA LEU A 35 -5.62 -15.77 0.02
C LEU A 35 -6.91 -15.30 0.71
N ILE A 36 -6.84 -14.74 1.91
CA ILE A 36 -8.01 -14.24 2.64
C ILE A 36 -8.56 -12.99 1.94
N SER A 37 -7.70 -12.02 1.62
CA SER A 37 -8.09 -10.77 0.92
C SER A 37 -8.76 -11.07 -0.42
N GLY A 38 -8.11 -11.89 -1.25
CA GLY A 38 -8.60 -12.23 -2.58
C GLY A 38 -9.90 -13.01 -2.56
N SER A 39 -10.06 -13.95 -1.60
CA SER A 39 -11.31 -14.66 -1.41
C SER A 39 -12.46 -13.72 -1.04
N GLY A 40 -12.21 -12.75 -0.17
CA GLY A 40 -13.18 -11.71 0.20
C GLY A 40 -13.58 -10.84 -0.99
N VAL A 41 -12.59 -10.37 -1.77
CA VAL A 41 -12.83 -9.58 -2.99
C VAL A 41 -13.62 -10.39 -4.02
N LEU A 42 -13.25 -11.65 -4.26
CA LEU A 42 -13.94 -12.53 -5.19
C LEU A 42 -15.44 -12.68 -4.81
N GLN A 43 -15.72 -13.00 -3.55
CA GLN A 43 -17.07 -13.11 -3.05
C GLN A 43 -17.85 -11.80 -3.16
N ALA A 44 -17.23 -10.66 -2.84
CA ALA A 44 -17.83 -9.34 -2.95
C ALA A 44 -18.24 -9.02 -4.40
N LEU A 45 -17.36 -9.26 -5.37
CA LEU A 45 -17.63 -9.01 -6.79
C LEU A 45 -18.73 -9.97 -7.31
N GLN A 46 -18.67 -11.25 -6.96
CA GLN A 46 -19.69 -12.24 -7.34
C GLN A 46 -21.06 -11.92 -6.73
N SER A 47 -21.13 -11.45 -5.48
CA SER A 47 -22.37 -11.06 -4.82
C SER A 47 -23.10 -9.89 -5.52
N ARG A 48 -22.33 -9.09 -6.30
CA ARG A 48 -22.85 -7.99 -7.12
C ARG A 48 -23.09 -8.39 -8.58
N GLY A 49 -23.06 -9.71 -8.90
CA GLY A 49 -23.33 -10.26 -10.22
C GLY A 49 -22.21 -10.08 -11.24
N ILE A 50 -20.99 -9.73 -10.80
CA ILE A 50 -19.81 -9.63 -11.66
C ILE A 50 -19.28 -11.04 -11.95
N ASP A 51 -18.94 -11.32 -13.21
CA ASP A 51 -18.34 -12.59 -13.67
C ASP A 51 -16.87 -12.66 -13.23
N ALA A 52 -16.65 -12.89 -11.92
CA ALA A 52 -15.35 -12.88 -11.27
C ALA A 52 -14.83 -14.30 -10.98
N HIS A 53 -13.55 -14.55 -11.30
CA HIS A 53 -12.87 -15.83 -11.20
C HIS A 53 -11.55 -15.70 -10.44
N ALA A 54 -11.24 -16.72 -9.64
CA ALA A 54 -9.96 -16.80 -8.92
C ALA A 54 -8.81 -17.15 -9.87
N PHE A 55 -7.64 -16.54 -9.63
CA PHE A 55 -6.40 -16.91 -10.25
C PHE A 55 -5.24 -16.75 -9.26
N ASP A 56 -4.49 -17.84 -9.03
CA ASP A 56 -3.33 -17.85 -8.12
C ASP A 56 -2.01 -17.97 -8.92
N PRO A 57 -1.27 -16.86 -9.11
CA PRO A 57 0.02 -16.90 -9.82
C PRO A 57 1.14 -17.62 -9.03
N GLY A 58 0.87 -18.06 -7.80
CA GLY A 58 1.76 -18.94 -7.04
C GLY A 58 1.75 -20.37 -7.56
N THR A 59 0.64 -20.80 -8.15
CA THR A 59 0.40 -22.16 -8.64
C THR A 59 0.12 -22.25 -10.15
N GLN A 60 -0.24 -21.14 -10.77
CA GLN A 60 -0.58 -21.02 -12.19
C GLN A 60 0.43 -20.11 -12.91
N SER A 61 0.73 -20.42 -14.15
CA SER A 61 1.73 -19.70 -14.97
C SER A 61 1.12 -18.46 -15.66
N LEU A 62 2.00 -17.57 -16.16
CA LEU A 62 1.56 -16.44 -17.00
C LEU A 62 0.91 -16.89 -18.32
N ALA A 63 1.29 -18.05 -18.87
CA ALA A 63 0.64 -18.61 -20.06
C ALA A 63 -0.80 -19.03 -19.76
N GLU A 64 -1.05 -19.60 -18.59
CA GLU A 64 -2.41 -19.90 -18.12
C GLU A 64 -3.21 -18.64 -17.85
N LEU A 65 -2.57 -17.58 -17.31
CA LEU A 65 -3.23 -16.27 -17.12
C LEU A 65 -3.69 -15.70 -18.48
N ALA A 66 -2.83 -15.71 -19.48
CA ALA A 66 -3.16 -15.26 -20.84
C ALA A 66 -4.32 -16.05 -21.45
N ALA A 67 -4.36 -17.37 -21.22
CA ALA A 67 -5.41 -18.26 -21.71
C ALA A 67 -6.78 -18.06 -21.05
N GLN A 68 -6.83 -17.38 -19.88
CA GLN A 68 -8.10 -17.08 -19.22
C GLN A 68 -8.97 -16.08 -19.98
N ASN A 69 -8.38 -15.23 -20.83
CA ASN A 69 -9.09 -14.18 -21.57
C ASN A 69 -9.86 -13.24 -20.62
N PHE A 70 -9.24 -12.80 -19.52
CA PHE A 70 -9.83 -11.80 -18.65
C PHE A 70 -9.88 -10.43 -19.33
N ASP A 71 -11.03 -9.76 -19.26
CA ASP A 71 -11.19 -8.38 -19.73
C ASP A 71 -10.47 -7.39 -18.81
N ARG A 72 -10.32 -7.75 -17.53
CA ARG A 72 -9.55 -7.03 -16.52
C ARG A 72 -9.27 -7.90 -15.32
N VAL A 73 -8.32 -7.47 -14.48
CA VAL A 73 -8.01 -8.17 -13.25
C VAL A 73 -8.01 -7.22 -12.04
N PHE A 74 -8.44 -7.78 -10.90
CA PHE A 74 -8.27 -7.18 -9.58
C PHE A 74 -7.02 -7.80 -8.95
N ILE A 75 -6.03 -6.98 -8.59
CA ILE A 75 -4.81 -7.43 -7.90
C ILE A 75 -5.09 -7.38 -6.38
N ALA A 76 -5.10 -8.55 -5.73
CA ALA A 76 -5.19 -8.73 -4.28
C ALA A 76 -3.98 -9.51 -3.75
N LEU A 77 -2.84 -9.37 -4.44
CA LEU A 77 -1.54 -9.90 -4.05
C LEU A 77 -0.81 -8.88 -3.19
N HIS A 78 -0.03 -9.36 -2.23
CA HIS A 78 0.75 -8.53 -1.32
C HIS A 78 2.23 -8.88 -1.40
N GLY A 79 3.11 -7.88 -1.14
CA GLY A 79 4.55 -8.06 -1.15
C GLY A 79 5.15 -8.31 -2.53
N ARG A 80 6.28 -9.03 -2.55
CA ARG A 80 7.04 -9.31 -3.79
C ARG A 80 6.19 -10.00 -4.84
N PHE A 81 6.41 -9.67 -6.11
CA PHE A 81 5.65 -10.09 -7.31
C PHE A 81 4.20 -9.60 -7.36
N GLY A 82 3.64 -9.05 -6.28
CA GLY A 82 2.28 -8.51 -6.24
C GLY A 82 2.24 -6.99 -6.30
N GLU A 83 3.14 -6.32 -5.59
CA GLU A 83 3.18 -4.85 -5.48
C GLU A 83 4.54 -4.22 -5.81
N ASP A 84 5.44 -4.97 -6.46
CA ASP A 84 6.78 -4.51 -6.85
C ASP A 84 6.92 -4.16 -8.35
N GLY A 85 5.84 -4.19 -9.11
CA GLY A 85 5.84 -3.89 -10.55
C GLY A 85 6.00 -5.10 -11.46
N CYS A 86 6.41 -6.26 -10.94
CA CYS A 86 6.64 -7.47 -11.76
C CYS A 86 5.36 -7.97 -12.43
N LEU A 87 4.30 -8.18 -11.64
CA LEU A 87 3.01 -8.61 -12.19
C LEU A 87 2.40 -7.53 -13.08
N GLN A 88 2.49 -6.26 -12.66
CA GLN A 88 1.99 -5.13 -13.42
C GLN A 88 2.64 -5.07 -14.82
N GLY A 89 3.95 -5.30 -14.89
CA GLY A 89 4.68 -5.38 -16.17
C GLY A 89 4.22 -6.54 -17.05
N ALA A 90 3.98 -7.71 -16.47
CA ALA A 90 3.43 -8.85 -17.19
C ALA A 90 2.02 -8.55 -17.75
N LEU A 91 1.15 -7.90 -16.96
CA LEU A 91 -0.20 -7.52 -17.36
C LEU A 91 -0.20 -6.47 -18.48
N GLU A 92 0.72 -5.48 -18.44
CA GLU A 92 0.92 -4.52 -19.55
C GLU A 92 1.29 -5.25 -20.85
N LEU A 93 2.25 -6.20 -20.81
CA LEU A 93 2.67 -6.95 -21.98
C LEU A 93 1.57 -7.89 -22.51
N LEU A 94 0.74 -8.44 -21.64
CA LEU A 94 -0.41 -9.27 -22.00
C LEU A 94 -1.62 -8.44 -22.46
N GLY A 95 -1.59 -7.11 -22.31
CA GLY A 95 -2.72 -6.24 -22.65
C GLY A 95 -3.93 -6.41 -21.73
N ILE A 96 -3.74 -6.89 -20.50
CA ILE A 96 -4.81 -7.14 -19.54
C ILE A 96 -4.92 -5.92 -18.59
N PRO A 97 -6.01 -5.14 -18.62
CA PRO A 97 -6.26 -4.05 -17.68
C PRO A 97 -6.28 -4.52 -16.23
N TYR A 98 -5.69 -3.74 -15.31
CA TYR A 98 -5.57 -4.12 -13.90
C TYR A 98 -5.83 -2.97 -12.94
N THR A 99 -6.21 -3.31 -11.69
CA THR A 99 -6.43 -2.37 -10.60
C THR A 99 -5.12 -1.90 -9.97
N GLY A 100 -5.16 -0.74 -9.30
CA GLY A 100 -4.03 -0.26 -8.52
C GLY A 100 -2.96 0.45 -9.33
N SER A 101 -1.79 0.57 -8.75
CA SER A 101 -0.65 1.31 -9.29
C SER A 101 0.01 0.60 -10.47
N GLY A 102 0.63 1.37 -11.37
CA GLY A 102 1.37 0.85 -12.52
C GLY A 102 2.78 0.37 -12.13
N VAL A 103 3.54 -0.11 -13.12
CA VAL A 103 4.88 -0.70 -12.94
C VAL A 103 5.80 0.21 -12.12
N MET A 104 6.01 1.45 -12.59
CA MET A 104 6.94 2.39 -11.95
C MET A 104 6.53 2.69 -10.50
N ALA A 105 5.25 3.05 -10.28
CA ALA A 105 4.78 3.42 -8.96
C ALA A 105 4.85 2.25 -7.97
N SER A 106 4.55 1.03 -8.41
CA SER A 106 4.68 -0.18 -7.60
C SER A 106 6.14 -0.47 -7.25
N SER A 107 7.05 -0.43 -8.23
CA SER A 107 8.48 -0.68 -7.99
C SER A 107 9.10 0.36 -7.05
N VAL A 108 8.79 1.64 -7.25
CA VAL A 108 9.27 2.72 -6.39
C VAL A 108 8.66 2.63 -5.00
N GLY A 109 7.35 2.34 -4.90
CA GLY A 109 6.65 2.20 -3.62
C GLY A 109 7.19 1.07 -2.75
N MET A 110 7.64 -0.02 -3.37
CA MET A 110 8.29 -1.14 -2.69
C MET A 110 9.66 -0.75 -2.12
N ASP A 111 10.43 0.09 -2.82
CA ASP A 111 11.76 0.54 -2.38
C ASP A 111 11.65 1.76 -1.45
N LYS A 112 11.76 1.53 -0.15
CA LYS A 112 11.68 2.58 0.88
C LYS A 112 12.76 3.66 0.71
N ILE A 113 13.95 3.32 0.23
CA ILE A 113 15.04 4.30 0.02
C ILE A 113 14.68 5.23 -1.15
N THR A 114 14.23 4.67 -2.27
CA THR A 114 13.83 5.46 -3.45
C THR A 114 12.58 6.29 -3.16
N THR A 115 11.59 5.70 -2.47
CA THR A 115 10.40 6.41 -1.99
C THR A 115 10.76 7.63 -1.16
N LYS A 116 11.63 7.48 -0.14
CA LYS A 116 12.06 8.59 0.72
C LYS A 116 12.81 9.68 -0.04
N LYS A 117 13.66 9.33 -1.00
CA LYS A 117 14.34 10.32 -1.86
C LYS A 117 13.34 11.19 -2.62
N ILE A 118 12.34 10.57 -3.24
CA ILE A 118 11.29 11.30 -3.97
C ILE A 118 10.46 12.15 -3.01
N TRP A 119 10.05 11.61 -1.88
CA TRP A 119 9.26 12.33 -0.88
C TRP A 119 9.99 13.57 -0.35
N LEU A 120 11.29 13.47 -0.05
CA LEU A 120 12.07 14.63 0.38
C LEU A 120 12.14 15.72 -0.69
N MET A 121 12.28 15.36 -1.97
CA MET A 121 12.26 16.33 -3.09
C MET A 121 10.90 17.01 -3.24
N GLU A 122 9.80 16.31 -2.92
CA GLU A 122 8.42 16.80 -2.99
C GLU A 122 7.93 17.44 -1.66
N GLY A 123 8.83 17.59 -0.67
CA GLY A 123 8.49 18.21 0.62
C GLY A 123 7.57 17.37 1.50
N VAL A 124 7.50 16.07 1.27
CA VAL A 124 6.76 15.12 2.11
C VAL A 124 7.62 14.74 3.31
N PRO A 125 7.13 14.93 4.55
CA PRO A 125 7.91 14.63 5.75
C PRO A 125 8.09 13.12 5.93
N THR A 126 9.33 12.69 6.13
CA THR A 126 9.69 11.30 6.45
C THR A 126 10.81 11.31 7.48
N PRO A 127 10.98 10.26 8.31
CA PRO A 127 12.07 10.21 9.29
C PRO A 127 13.44 10.41 8.62
N LYS A 128 14.35 11.09 9.31
CA LYS A 128 15.72 11.23 8.87
C LYS A 128 16.34 9.85 8.67
N TYR A 129 17.10 9.65 7.60
CA TYR A 129 17.62 8.34 7.27
C TYR A 129 19.00 8.39 6.65
N THR A 130 19.67 7.25 6.65
CA THR A 130 20.93 6.97 5.97
C THR A 130 20.85 5.57 5.33
N THR A 131 21.43 5.43 4.15
CA THR A 131 21.65 4.13 3.52
C THR A 131 23.03 3.63 3.94
N ILE A 132 23.09 2.39 4.45
CA ILE A 132 24.34 1.75 4.86
C ILE A 132 24.80 0.80 3.75
N GLY A 133 26.00 1.03 3.23
CA GLY A 133 26.72 0.16 2.29
C GLY A 133 28.00 -0.40 2.93
N ALA A 134 28.77 -1.15 2.14
CA ALA A 134 29.98 -1.83 2.61
C ALA A 134 31.05 -0.89 3.21
N ASP A 135 31.17 0.35 2.68
CA ASP A 135 32.16 1.33 3.08
C ASP A 135 31.61 2.38 4.05
N THR A 136 30.41 2.19 4.59
CA THR A 136 29.77 3.15 5.49
C THR A 136 30.36 3.03 6.89
N ASP A 137 30.84 4.15 7.44
CA ASP A 137 31.25 4.22 8.84
C ASP A 137 30.01 4.22 9.74
N LEU A 138 29.90 3.21 10.61
CA LEU A 138 28.75 3.05 11.49
C LEU A 138 28.70 4.10 12.62
N ASP A 139 29.84 4.63 13.02
CA ASP A 139 29.90 5.72 14.02
C ASP A 139 29.32 7.01 13.43
N ASP A 140 29.56 7.29 12.15
CA ASP A 140 28.93 8.41 11.44
C ASP A 140 27.42 8.23 11.33
N VAL A 141 26.92 7.01 11.15
CA VAL A 141 25.48 6.72 11.14
C VAL A 141 24.85 7.09 12.48
N VAL A 142 25.45 6.66 13.58
CA VAL A 142 24.99 6.99 14.94
C VAL A 142 25.08 8.50 15.20
N ALA A 143 26.18 9.14 14.83
CA ALA A 143 26.35 10.59 14.99
C ALA A 143 25.29 11.39 14.20
N ASN A 144 24.91 10.90 13.01
CA ASN A 144 23.96 11.56 12.14
C ASN A 144 22.50 11.37 12.57
N LEU A 145 22.10 10.14 12.94
CA LEU A 145 20.71 9.78 13.24
C LEU A 145 20.36 9.89 14.73
N GLY A 146 21.36 9.74 15.60
CA GLY A 146 21.15 9.58 17.03
C GLY A 146 20.69 8.17 17.42
N LEU A 147 20.56 7.95 18.74
CA LEU A 147 19.99 6.72 19.31
C LEU A 147 18.72 7.07 20.11
N PRO A 148 17.72 6.20 20.10
CA PRO A 148 17.63 4.96 19.34
C PRO A 148 17.42 5.22 17.84
N LEU A 149 17.79 4.24 16.99
CA LEU A 149 17.54 4.25 15.56
C LEU A 149 16.91 2.91 15.11
N ILE A 150 16.33 2.88 13.92
CA ILE A 150 15.75 1.69 13.29
C ILE A 150 16.65 1.26 12.13
N VAL A 151 16.96 -0.04 12.06
CA VAL A 151 17.63 -0.67 10.92
C VAL A 151 16.66 -1.65 10.28
N LYS A 152 16.49 -1.58 8.96
CA LYS A 152 15.51 -2.41 8.23
C LYS A 152 15.90 -2.65 6.77
N PRO A 153 15.45 -3.76 6.15
CA PRO A 153 15.58 -3.96 4.71
C PRO A 153 14.67 -2.98 3.96
N PRO A 154 15.14 -2.34 2.88
CA PRO A 154 14.32 -1.38 2.12
C PRO A 154 13.22 -2.03 1.29
N LEU A 155 13.38 -3.30 0.86
CA LEU A 155 12.49 -3.97 -0.09
C LEU A 155 11.55 -5.00 0.58
N GLU A 156 11.55 -5.14 1.90
CA GLU A 156 10.68 -6.07 2.61
C GLU A 156 9.49 -5.35 3.27
N GLY A 157 8.34 -6.05 3.29
CA GLY A 157 7.11 -5.63 3.97
C GLY A 157 6.96 -6.25 5.37
N SER A 158 5.79 -6.04 5.97
CA SER A 158 5.31 -6.75 7.18
C SER A 158 6.26 -6.75 8.38
N SER A 159 7.05 -5.69 8.54
CA SER A 159 8.02 -5.52 9.66
C SER A 159 9.12 -6.59 9.72
N ILE A 160 9.36 -7.34 8.65
CA ILE A 160 10.41 -8.37 8.58
C ILE A 160 11.79 -7.69 8.62
N GLY A 161 12.70 -8.17 9.47
CA GLY A 161 14.08 -7.69 9.56
C GLY A 161 14.24 -6.31 10.22
N ILE A 162 13.19 -5.74 10.81
CA ILE A 162 13.28 -4.46 11.53
C ILE A 162 13.97 -4.67 12.88
N THR A 163 15.00 -3.89 13.15
CA THR A 163 15.72 -3.89 14.43
C THR A 163 15.78 -2.49 15.01
N LYS A 164 15.33 -2.31 16.26
CA LYS A 164 15.54 -1.09 17.04
C LYS A 164 16.90 -1.17 17.73
N VAL A 165 17.80 -0.27 17.37
CA VAL A 165 19.15 -0.14 17.94
C VAL A 165 19.12 0.94 19.01
N THR A 166 19.44 0.58 20.25
CA THR A 166 19.42 1.49 21.41
C THR A 166 20.83 1.83 21.91
N ALA A 167 21.83 1.05 21.49
CA ALA A 167 23.24 1.26 21.79
C ALA A 167 24.09 1.02 20.53
N SER A 168 25.19 1.75 20.34
CA SER A 168 26.02 1.70 19.12
C SER A 168 26.59 0.31 18.84
N GLU A 169 26.88 -0.47 19.88
CA GLU A 169 27.41 -1.82 19.76
C GLU A 169 26.45 -2.79 19.05
N GLN A 170 25.13 -2.52 19.11
CA GLN A 170 24.09 -3.33 18.47
C GLN A 170 23.99 -3.08 16.95
N LEU A 171 24.50 -1.95 16.46
CA LEU A 171 24.30 -1.52 15.08
C LEU A 171 24.91 -2.51 14.08
N LYS A 172 26.10 -3.03 14.38
CA LYS A 172 26.78 -4.00 13.51
C LYS A 172 25.98 -5.28 13.31
N ASP A 173 25.39 -5.81 14.38
CA ASP A 173 24.58 -7.04 14.31
C ASP A 173 23.25 -6.78 13.57
N ALA A 174 22.62 -5.62 13.79
CA ALA A 174 21.42 -5.20 13.08
C ALA A 174 21.69 -5.06 11.57
N VAL A 175 22.81 -4.46 11.18
CA VAL A 175 23.22 -4.35 9.77
C VAL A 175 23.48 -5.74 9.18
N ALA A 176 24.19 -6.61 9.87
CA ALA A 176 24.47 -7.97 9.41
C ALA A 176 23.18 -8.79 9.20
N LEU A 177 22.18 -8.63 10.07
CA LEU A 177 20.88 -9.27 9.91
C LEU A 177 20.21 -8.82 8.60
N VAL A 178 20.13 -7.51 8.34
CA VAL A 178 19.50 -6.99 7.11
C VAL A 178 20.29 -7.38 5.87
N THR A 179 21.64 -7.34 5.91
CA THR A 179 22.50 -7.72 4.79
C THR A 179 22.31 -9.20 4.39
N SER A 180 21.86 -10.06 5.31
CA SER A 180 21.49 -11.44 4.97
C SER A 180 20.21 -11.57 4.14
N MET A 181 19.39 -10.52 4.05
CA MET A 181 18.09 -10.48 3.39
C MET A 181 18.06 -9.58 2.15
N ASP A 182 18.83 -8.48 2.19
CA ASP A 182 18.84 -7.43 1.16
C ASP A 182 20.27 -6.90 0.96
N GLU A 183 20.58 -6.45 -0.25
CA GLU A 183 21.88 -5.84 -0.58
C GLU A 183 22.05 -4.44 0.03
N SER A 184 20.95 -3.77 0.30
CA SER A 184 20.91 -2.42 0.86
C SER A 184 20.33 -2.42 2.26
N VAL A 185 20.86 -1.57 3.13
CA VAL A 185 20.37 -1.40 4.51
C VAL A 185 19.88 0.03 4.69
N LEU A 186 18.66 0.18 5.20
CA LEU A 186 18.08 1.47 5.58
C LEU A 186 18.17 1.65 7.09
N ALA A 187 18.85 2.74 7.53
CA ALA A 187 18.82 3.18 8.93
C ALA A 187 18.02 4.48 9.03
N GLU A 188 17.14 4.59 10.03
CA GLU A 188 16.27 5.75 10.26
C GLU A 188 16.33 6.21 11.72
N GLU A 189 16.15 7.52 11.97
CA GLU A 189 15.86 7.99 13.32
C GLU A 189 14.62 7.27 13.89
N PHE A 190 14.66 6.91 15.17
CA PHE A 190 13.49 6.36 15.83
C PHE A 190 12.54 7.48 16.24
N VAL A 191 11.37 7.53 15.62
CA VAL A 191 10.33 8.49 15.97
C VAL A 191 9.44 7.88 17.06
N THR A 192 9.50 8.46 18.27
CA THR A 192 8.58 8.09 19.36
C THR A 192 7.25 8.81 19.13
N GLY A 193 6.16 8.05 19.03
CA GLY A 193 4.86 8.62 18.78
C GLY A 193 3.79 7.60 18.46
N ARG A 194 2.63 8.11 18.04
CA ARG A 194 1.43 7.31 17.70
C ARG A 194 1.47 6.89 16.24
N GLU A 195 0.99 5.68 15.96
CA GLU A 195 0.95 5.11 14.60
C GLU A 195 -0.42 5.31 13.96
N PHE A 196 -0.42 5.75 12.70
CA PHE A 196 -1.61 6.01 11.91
C PHE A 196 -1.44 5.47 10.50
N THR A 197 -2.57 5.29 9.83
CA THR A 197 -2.56 4.98 8.41
C THR A 197 -3.68 5.72 7.68
N VAL A 198 -3.42 6.04 6.41
CA VAL A 198 -4.33 6.78 5.54
C VAL A 198 -4.54 5.99 4.26
N ALA A 199 -5.74 5.50 4.04
CA ALA A 199 -6.14 4.96 2.75
C ALA A 199 -6.34 6.11 1.74
N VAL A 200 -5.84 5.94 0.52
CA VAL A 200 -6.01 6.88 -0.59
C VAL A 200 -6.68 6.17 -1.74
N LEU A 201 -7.73 6.75 -2.29
CA LEU A 201 -8.45 6.25 -3.47
C LEU A 201 -8.33 7.23 -4.63
N GLY A 202 -8.34 6.70 -5.86
CA GLY A 202 -8.29 7.49 -7.10
C GLY A 202 -6.87 7.69 -7.63
N HIS A 203 -6.67 8.70 -8.48
CA HIS A 203 -5.37 9.01 -9.10
C HIS A 203 -5.25 10.49 -9.47
N GLY A 204 -4.02 10.99 -9.58
CA GLY A 204 -3.74 12.37 -9.98
C GLY A 204 -4.54 13.38 -9.16
N ALA A 205 -5.22 14.33 -9.80
CA ALA A 205 -6.02 15.35 -9.11
C ALA A 205 -7.25 14.77 -8.38
N ALA A 206 -7.74 13.61 -8.79
CA ALA A 206 -8.89 12.94 -8.16
C ALA A 206 -8.50 12.03 -6.98
N ALA A 207 -7.21 11.90 -6.66
CA ALA A 207 -6.78 11.14 -5.49
C ALA A 207 -7.27 11.82 -4.20
N ARG A 208 -7.93 11.04 -3.34
CA ARG A 208 -8.54 11.50 -2.09
C ARG A 208 -8.19 10.59 -0.93
N ALA A 209 -7.91 11.17 0.23
CA ALA A 209 -7.72 10.43 1.47
C ALA A 209 -9.07 10.01 2.06
N LEU A 210 -9.14 8.83 2.63
CA LEU A 210 -10.20 8.39 3.52
C LEU A 210 -9.89 8.83 4.97
N PRO A 211 -10.82 8.65 5.92
CA PRO A 211 -10.55 8.90 7.33
C PRO A 211 -9.31 8.16 7.82
N ILE A 212 -8.52 8.83 8.65
CA ILE A 212 -7.32 8.28 9.25
C ILE A 212 -7.71 7.17 10.22
N VAL A 213 -6.96 6.08 10.20
CA VAL A 213 -7.05 5.03 11.22
C VAL A 213 -5.86 5.15 12.15
N GLU A 214 -6.10 5.23 13.45
CA GLU A 214 -5.06 5.06 14.47
C GLU A 214 -4.90 3.58 14.77
N ILE A 215 -3.65 3.17 14.97
CA ILE A 215 -3.25 1.81 15.31
C ILE A 215 -2.64 1.83 16.70
N VAL A 216 -3.28 1.18 17.66
CA VAL A 216 -2.81 1.07 19.03
C VAL A 216 -2.41 -0.38 19.29
N ALA A 217 -1.16 -0.69 18.93
CA ALA A 217 -0.61 -2.03 19.13
C ALA A 217 -0.09 -2.22 20.56
N PRO A 218 -0.17 -3.44 21.12
CA PRO A 218 0.41 -3.76 22.42
C PRO A 218 1.90 -3.40 22.48
N GLU A 219 2.32 -2.72 23.54
CA GLU A 219 3.70 -2.25 23.73
C GLU A 219 4.26 -1.43 22.56
N GLY A 220 3.40 -0.87 21.68
CA GLY A 220 3.81 -0.14 20.49
C GLY A 220 4.45 -1.02 19.40
N LYS A 221 4.19 -2.34 19.42
CA LYS A 221 4.73 -3.30 18.46
C LYS A 221 3.67 -3.69 17.44
N TYR A 222 3.60 -3.01 16.32
CA TYR A 222 2.74 -3.37 15.20
C TYR A 222 3.49 -4.25 14.19
N ASP A 223 3.87 -5.44 14.64
CA ASP A 223 4.55 -6.46 13.84
C ASP A 223 3.55 -7.37 13.10
N TYR A 224 4.09 -8.33 12.31
CA TYR A 224 3.28 -9.27 11.52
C TYR A 224 2.28 -10.05 12.38
N GLN A 225 2.66 -10.46 13.59
CA GLN A 225 1.80 -11.19 14.50
C GLN A 225 0.63 -10.33 14.97
N ASN A 226 0.90 -9.09 15.39
CA ASN A 226 -0.10 -8.16 15.87
C ASN A 226 -0.97 -7.56 14.74
N LYS A 227 -0.48 -7.60 13.48
CA LYS A 227 -1.24 -7.15 12.31
C LYS A 227 -2.34 -8.12 11.90
N TYR A 228 -2.10 -9.43 12.04
CA TYR A 228 -2.93 -10.43 11.35
C TYR A 228 -3.43 -11.58 12.23
N PHE A 229 -2.82 -11.84 13.40
CA PHE A 229 -3.05 -13.07 14.17
C PHE A 229 -3.45 -12.85 15.63
N THR A 230 -3.43 -11.61 16.13
CA THR A 230 -3.93 -11.29 17.47
C THR A 230 -5.06 -10.26 17.39
N ASP A 231 -5.96 -10.30 18.37
CA ASP A 231 -7.05 -9.31 18.53
C ASP A 231 -6.67 -8.20 19.52
N ASP A 232 -5.38 -8.13 19.92
CA ASP A 232 -4.92 -7.22 20.97
C ASP A 232 -4.63 -5.80 20.44
N THR A 233 -4.63 -5.60 19.11
CA THR A 233 -4.45 -4.29 18.50
C THR A 233 -5.79 -3.56 18.41
N GLU A 234 -5.87 -2.37 19.02
CA GLU A 234 -7.04 -1.51 18.93
C GLU A 234 -6.92 -0.57 17.71
N TYR A 235 -8.06 -0.29 17.07
CA TYR A 235 -8.13 0.61 15.92
C TYR A 235 -9.19 1.68 16.14
N HIS A 236 -8.82 2.95 15.98
CA HIS A 236 -9.76 4.06 16.04
C HIS A 236 -9.94 4.69 14.66
N CYS A 237 -11.16 4.65 14.13
CA CYS A 237 -11.50 5.21 12.82
C CYS A 237 -12.86 5.92 12.86
N PRO A 238 -12.92 7.25 12.64
CA PRO A 238 -11.81 8.17 12.45
C PRO A 238 -10.89 8.28 13.67
N ALA A 239 -9.60 8.47 13.43
CA ALA A 239 -8.62 8.68 14.51
C ALA A 239 -8.96 9.92 15.35
N PRO A 240 -8.80 9.88 16.70
CA PRO A 240 -9.09 11.01 17.58
C PRO A 240 -7.94 12.05 17.53
N LEU A 241 -7.90 12.83 16.46
CA LEU A 241 -6.91 13.87 16.19
C LEU A 241 -7.58 15.26 16.08
N PRO A 242 -6.85 16.35 16.40
CA PRO A 242 -7.28 17.69 16.04
C PRO A 242 -7.51 17.82 14.53
N GLU A 243 -8.54 18.58 14.14
CA GLU A 243 -8.93 18.75 12.73
C GLU A 243 -7.77 19.26 11.86
N SER A 244 -6.98 20.22 12.37
CA SER A 244 -5.82 20.76 11.65
C SER A 244 -4.77 19.71 11.36
N LEU A 245 -4.48 18.83 12.33
CA LEU A 245 -3.53 17.73 12.16
C LEU A 245 -4.09 16.64 11.22
N THR A 246 -5.38 16.34 11.34
CA THR A 246 -6.07 15.42 10.43
C THR A 246 -5.92 15.88 8.96
N GLN A 247 -6.21 17.14 8.68
CA GLN A 247 -6.06 17.72 7.34
C GLN A 247 -4.60 17.74 6.86
N GLU A 248 -3.66 18.03 7.76
CA GLU A 248 -2.23 17.98 7.45
C GLU A 248 -1.77 16.60 7.05
N ILE A 249 -2.09 15.56 7.85
CA ILE A 249 -1.74 14.17 7.58
C ILE A 249 -2.37 13.70 6.26
N GLN A 250 -3.66 13.96 6.05
CA GLN A 250 -4.35 13.57 4.82
C GLN A 250 -3.75 14.25 3.59
N ARG A 251 -3.40 15.54 3.68
CA ARG A 251 -2.72 16.25 2.60
C ARG A 251 -1.36 15.62 2.29
N HIS A 252 -0.54 15.31 3.30
CA HIS A 252 0.75 14.68 3.11
C HIS A 252 0.61 13.27 2.52
N ALA A 253 -0.36 12.48 2.97
CA ALA A 253 -0.62 11.14 2.42
C ALA A 253 -1.01 11.18 0.94
N VAL A 254 -1.89 12.11 0.55
CA VAL A 254 -2.27 12.30 -0.86
C VAL A 254 -1.07 12.79 -1.69
N ASN A 255 -0.25 13.70 -1.18
CA ASN A 255 0.94 14.18 -1.87
C ASN A 255 1.97 13.07 -2.03
N ALA A 256 2.24 12.29 -0.98
CA ALA A 256 3.14 11.13 -0.99
C ALA A 256 2.72 10.10 -2.06
N TYR A 257 1.44 9.76 -2.09
CA TYR A 257 0.84 8.85 -3.05
C TYR A 257 0.98 9.37 -4.50
N ARG A 258 0.71 10.66 -4.72
CA ARG A 258 0.83 11.31 -6.04
C ARG A 258 2.27 11.42 -6.51
N ALA A 259 3.20 11.75 -5.61
CA ALA A 259 4.63 11.91 -5.91
C ALA A 259 5.23 10.63 -6.52
N LEU A 260 4.74 9.46 -6.11
CA LEU A 260 5.16 8.18 -6.66
C LEU A 260 4.37 7.77 -7.92
N GLY A 261 3.35 8.53 -8.32
CA GLY A 261 2.48 8.17 -9.44
C GLY A 261 1.53 7.02 -9.13
N CYS A 262 1.18 6.82 -7.87
CA CYS A 262 0.24 5.77 -7.45
C CYS A 262 -1.17 6.03 -8.00
N GLU A 263 -1.92 4.93 -8.23
CA GLU A 263 -3.25 4.96 -8.84
C GLU A 263 -4.21 3.94 -8.23
N GLY A 264 -5.50 4.20 -8.42
CA GLY A 264 -6.60 3.35 -8.00
C GLY A 264 -6.83 3.38 -6.50
N TRP A 265 -5.95 2.80 -5.75
CA TRP A 265 -6.00 2.74 -4.30
C TRP A 265 -4.61 2.46 -3.69
N GLY A 266 -4.46 2.77 -2.42
CA GLY A 266 -3.24 2.49 -1.66
C GLY A 266 -3.40 2.90 -0.21
N ARG A 267 -2.36 2.68 0.59
CA ARG A 267 -2.33 3.01 2.00
C ARG A 267 -0.97 3.62 2.35
N VAL A 268 -0.99 4.74 3.04
CA VAL A 268 0.21 5.45 3.49
C VAL A 268 0.31 5.33 5.01
N ASP A 269 1.40 4.81 5.52
CA ASP A 269 1.63 4.61 6.95
C ASP A 269 2.40 5.80 7.52
N VAL A 270 1.96 6.29 8.69
CA VAL A 270 2.36 7.57 9.28
C VAL A 270 2.64 7.41 10.77
N LEU A 271 3.75 7.98 11.26
CA LEU A 271 3.98 8.22 12.68
C LEU A 271 3.73 9.70 13.00
N VAL A 272 3.07 9.99 14.12
CA VAL A 272 2.96 11.34 14.66
C VAL A 272 3.79 11.41 15.91
N ARG A 273 4.85 12.23 15.87
CA ARG A 273 5.81 12.36 16.97
C ARG A 273 5.19 13.04 18.19
N ASP A 274 5.32 12.43 19.37
CA ASP A 274 4.69 12.90 20.61
C ASP A 274 5.17 14.30 21.04
N SER A 275 6.44 14.63 20.81
CA SER A 275 7.04 15.85 21.34
C SER A 275 6.54 17.14 20.68
N ASP A 276 6.11 17.10 19.42
CA ASP A 276 5.72 18.28 18.64
C ASP A 276 4.53 18.03 17.69
N MET A 277 3.92 16.85 17.76
CA MET A 277 2.78 16.44 16.94
C MET A 277 3.04 16.49 15.42
N ARG A 278 4.31 16.39 14.98
CA ARG A 278 4.66 16.38 13.56
C ARG A 278 4.44 15.00 12.94
N PRO A 279 3.79 14.94 11.78
CA PRO A 279 3.65 13.68 11.04
C PRO A 279 4.93 13.34 10.27
N PHE A 280 5.25 12.03 10.21
CA PHE A 280 6.32 11.46 9.41
C PHE A 280 5.78 10.24 8.65
N LEU A 281 5.89 10.25 7.33
CA LEU A 281 5.42 9.18 6.49
C LEU A 281 6.49 8.10 6.38
N LEU A 282 6.08 6.84 6.53
CA LEU A 282 6.99 5.70 6.59
C LEU A 282 7.12 4.98 5.25
N GLU A 283 5.99 4.64 4.65
CA GLU A 283 5.89 3.87 3.41
C GLU A 283 4.52 4.04 2.74
N VAL A 284 4.43 3.65 1.48
CA VAL A 284 3.18 3.48 0.75
C VAL A 284 3.01 2.02 0.35
N ASN A 285 1.83 1.46 0.63
CA ASN A 285 1.44 0.13 0.20
C ASN A 285 0.52 0.27 -1.02
N THR A 286 0.95 -0.24 -2.18
CA THR A 286 0.24 -0.07 -3.46
C THR A 286 -0.84 -1.12 -3.71
N SER A 287 -0.83 -2.22 -2.94
CA SER A 287 -1.88 -3.25 -2.91
C SER A 287 -2.12 -3.70 -1.45
N PRO A 288 -2.67 -2.81 -0.59
CA PRO A 288 -2.85 -3.11 0.83
C PRO A 288 -3.88 -4.21 1.06
N GLY A 289 -3.86 -4.81 2.26
CA GLY A 289 -4.78 -5.88 2.64
C GLY A 289 -6.25 -5.52 2.46
N MET A 290 -7.04 -6.50 2.03
CA MET A 290 -8.49 -6.40 1.77
C MET A 290 -9.30 -7.43 2.56
N THR A 291 -8.82 -7.83 3.73
CA THR A 291 -9.65 -8.62 4.66
C THR A 291 -10.71 -7.73 5.31
N THR A 292 -11.72 -8.31 5.94
CA THR A 292 -12.77 -7.55 6.66
C THR A 292 -12.22 -6.70 7.82
N HIS A 293 -11.05 -7.04 8.34
CA HIS A 293 -10.34 -6.32 9.40
C HIS A 293 -9.27 -5.36 8.86
N SER A 294 -9.01 -5.36 7.55
CA SER A 294 -8.01 -4.49 6.94
C SER A 294 -8.38 -3.02 7.02
N LEU A 295 -7.34 -2.17 7.08
CA LEU A 295 -7.47 -0.75 7.42
C LEU A 295 -8.12 0.08 6.29
N VAL A 296 -7.95 -0.31 5.02
CA VAL A 296 -8.61 0.36 3.89
C VAL A 296 -10.13 0.12 3.91
N PRO A 297 -10.64 -1.13 4.04
CA PRO A 297 -12.08 -1.37 4.26
C PRO A 297 -12.63 -0.69 5.52
N MET A 298 -11.85 -0.62 6.60
CA MET A 298 -12.24 0.08 7.82
C MET A 298 -12.45 1.58 7.57
N ALA A 299 -11.48 2.25 6.94
CA ALA A 299 -11.57 3.66 6.59
C ALA A 299 -12.72 3.97 5.61
N ALA A 300 -12.96 3.08 4.63
CA ALA A 300 -14.07 3.21 3.69
C ALA A 300 -15.44 3.12 4.40
N ARG A 301 -15.58 2.17 5.32
CA ARG A 301 -16.80 1.98 6.12
C ARG A 301 -17.12 3.21 6.97
N ALA A 302 -16.11 3.89 7.51
CA ALA A 302 -16.30 5.11 8.31
C ALA A 302 -16.93 6.28 7.52
N VAL A 303 -16.88 6.25 6.18
CA VAL A 303 -17.56 7.21 5.28
C VAL A 303 -18.74 6.60 4.54
N GLY A 304 -19.25 5.44 4.98
CA GLY A 304 -20.45 4.81 4.43
C GLY A 304 -20.21 4.03 3.13
N ILE A 305 -18.96 3.73 2.77
CA ILE A 305 -18.63 2.86 1.63
C ILE A 305 -18.54 1.42 2.15
N GLY A 306 -19.48 0.57 1.74
CA GLY A 306 -19.48 -0.85 2.05
C GLY A 306 -18.34 -1.59 1.37
N TYR A 307 -18.05 -2.80 1.84
CA TYR A 307 -16.92 -3.60 1.32
C TYR A 307 -17.08 -3.92 -0.17
N GLU A 308 -18.27 -4.33 -0.58
CA GLU A 308 -18.57 -4.63 -1.98
C GLU A 308 -18.46 -3.38 -2.87
N ASP A 309 -18.92 -2.23 -2.36
CA ASP A 309 -18.87 -0.96 -3.07
C ASP A 309 -17.42 -0.47 -3.24
N LEU A 310 -16.59 -0.67 -2.21
CA LEU A 310 -15.16 -0.43 -2.27
C LEU A 310 -14.48 -1.32 -3.33
N CYS A 311 -14.78 -2.63 -3.35
CA CYS A 311 -14.22 -3.55 -4.36
C CYS A 311 -14.62 -3.11 -5.78
N ILE A 312 -15.86 -2.67 -5.99
CA ILE A 312 -16.31 -2.16 -7.29
C ILE A 312 -15.63 -0.84 -7.64
N GLU A 313 -15.47 0.09 -6.69
CA GLU A 313 -14.78 1.36 -6.93
C GLU A 313 -13.32 1.11 -7.36
N ILE A 314 -12.64 0.20 -6.68
CA ILE A 314 -11.27 -0.20 -7.05
C ILE A 314 -11.26 -0.88 -8.43
N LEU A 315 -12.19 -1.82 -8.70
CA LEU A 315 -12.26 -2.52 -9.99
C LEU A 315 -12.50 -1.58 -11.16
N ARG A 316 -13.27 -0.50 -10.98
CA ARG A 316 -13.47 0.55 -12.00
C ARG A 316 -12.18 1.24 -12.42
N SER A 317 -11.18 1.29 -11.54
CA SER A 317 -9.88 1.89 -11.84
C SER A 317 -9.02 1.04 -12.78
N ALA A 318 -9.43 -0.21 -13.05
CA ALA A 318 -8.67 -1.14 -13.87
C ALA A 318 -8.48 -0.62 -15.31
N ARG A 319 -7.21 -0.45 -15.69
CA ARG A 319 -6.79 0.02 -17.02
C ARG A 319 -5.34 -0.38 -17.28
N LEU A 320 -4.90 -0.33 -18.52
CA LEU A 320 -3.47 -0.32 -18.86
C LEU A 320 -2.91 1.07 -18.54
N LYS A 321 -1.67 1.13 -18.00
CA LYS A 321 -1.03 2.37 -17.55
C LYS A 321 0.00 2.89 -18.57
N MET A 322 0.55 1.98 -19.40
CA MET A 322 1.61 2.29 -20.37
C MET A 322 1.11 2.57 -21.79
N GLY A 323 -0.21 2.60 -22.03
CA GLY A 323 -0.81 2.88 -23.34
C GLY A 323 -0.42 4.25 -23.88
N THR A 324 0.00 4.31 -25.16
CA THR A 324 0.33 5.53 -25.88
C THR A 324 -0.94 6.35 -26.19
N LYS A 325 -0.81 7.67 -26.31
CA LYS A 325 -1.94 8.57 -26.66
C LYS A 325 -2.59 8.22 -28.01
N SER A 326 -1.92 7.41 -28.87
CA SER A 326 -2.41 6.94 -30.17
C SER A 326 -3.61 5.99 -30.06
N ASP A 327 -3.73 5.22 -28.97
CA ASP A 327 -4.82 4.25 -28.80
C ASP A 327 -6.18 4.89 -28.48
N LYS A 328 -6.20 6.20 -28.19
CA LYS A 328 -7.44 6.95 -27.93
C LYS A 328 -8.13 7.52 -29.18
N SER A 329 -7.42 7.59 -30.31
CA SER A 329 -7.97 8.16 -31.55
C SER A 329 -8.76 7.17 -32.41
N ASP A 330 -8.52 5.88 -32.27
CA ASP A 330 -9.17 4.87 -33.13
C ASP A 330 -10.52 4.36 -32.58
N LYS A 331 -10.80 4.53 -31.27
CA LYS A 331 -12.11 4.17 -30.69
C LYS A 331 -13.18 5.28 -30.83
N ALA A 332 -12.81 6.45 -31.35
CA ALA A 332 -13.76 7.55 -31.61
C ALA A 332 -14.25 7.61 -33.07
N LYS A 333 -13.86 6.65 -33.91
CA LYS A 333 -14.23 6.59 -35.33
C LYS A 333 -14.83 5.24 -35.76
N GLY A 334 -15.38 4.47 -34.83
CA GLY A 334 -16.14 3.25 -35.12
C GLY A 334 -17.59 3.37 -34.65
#